data_a59ee2179f9390a414f93465795e484b
#
_entry.id   a59ee2179f9390a414f93465795e484b
#
_cell.length_a   1.000
_cell.length_b   1.000
_cell.length_c   1.000
_cell.angle_alpha   90.00
_cell.angle_beta   90.00
_cell.angle_gamma   90.00
#
_symmetry.space_group_name_H-M   'P 1'
#
loop_
_entity.id
_entity.type
_entity.pdbx_description
1 polymer ?
#
loop_
_entity_poly.entity_id
_entity_poly.type
_entity_poly.pdbx_seq_one_letter_code
_entity_poly.pdbx_strand_id
1 'polypeptide(L)'
;MKKTAFFKIFSIFTLSFFLFSCKFQQQEQKKRVVIWTSCSEFVQYIELFNKTHKENNAILVYKENPALSIPPARDETPPDIIIGSWLRNDAPYKYCKPLDYIFYNKILSSDVFYKQLFEAGQKNNLQFLLPVSFNLPTIVFSQENKNLVPDNYTLTFEKIRKTGAEFNTKN
;
A
#
# COMPACT_ATOMS: atom_id res chain seq x y z
N MET A 1 70.56 1.25 23.85
CA MET A 1 69.58 0.14 23.78
C MET A 1 68.15 0.49 24.27
N LYS A 2 67.88 1.57 25.02
CA LYS A 2 66.54 1.91 25.51
C LYS A 2 65.64 2.65 24.47
N LYS A 3 66.21 3.36 23.51
CA LYS A 3 65.41 4.13 22.50
C LYS A 3 64.73 3.26 21.45
N THR A 4 65.31 2.14 21.07
CA THR A 4 64.72 1.22 20.08
C THR A 4 63.54 0.44 20.60
N ALA A 5 63.49 0.15 21.90
CA ALA A 5 62.36 -0.53 22.55
C ALA A 5 61.13 0.39 22.64
N PHE A 6 61.36 1.65 22.95
CA PHE A 6 60.24 2.64 23.03
C PHE A 6 59.60 2.87 21.67
N PHE A 7 60.37 2.92 20.59
CA PHE A 7 59.84 3.09 19.24
C PHE A 7 59.01 1.89 18.75
N LYS A 8 59.38 0.66 19.13
CA LYS A 8 58.62 -0.55 18.83
C LYS A 8 57.30 -0.62 19.58
N ILE A 9 57.29 -0.23 20.85
CA ILE A 9 56.08 -0.18 21.67
C ILE A 9 55.11 0.88 21.14
N PHE A 10 55.61 2.06 20.75
CA PHE A 10 54.82 3.13 20.17
C PHE A 10 54.19 2.71 18.82
N SER A 11 54.95 2.01 17.96
CA SER A 11 54.49 1.47 16.68
C SER A 11 53.40 0.44 16.83
N ILE A 12 53.50 -0.41 17.83
CA ILE A 12 52.44 -1.47 18.12
C ILE A 12 51.18 -0.80 18.65
N PHE A 13 51.32 0.27 19.44
CA PHE A 13 50.18 0.99 19.99
C PHE A 13 49.40 1.78 18.91
N THR A 14 50.10 2.40 17.96
CA THR A 14 49.49 3.07 16.82
C THR A 14 48.82 2.10 15.87
N LEU A 15 49.38 0.90 15.63
CA LEU A 15 48.81 -0.12 14.79
C LEU A 15 47.55 -0.71 15.42
N SER A 16 47.51 -0.83 16.74
CA SER A 16 46.35 -1.30 17.51
C SER A 16 45.17 -0.29 17.41
N PHE A 17 45.48 1.00 17.39
CA PHE A 17 44.45 2.06 17.26
C PHE A 17 43.77 2.06 15.90
N PHE A 18 44.49 1.72 14.82
CA PHE A 18 43.92 1.56 13.48
C PHE A 18 43.01 0.34 13.35
N LEU A 19 43.26 -0.73 14.09
CA LEU A 19 42.41 -1.92 14.07
C LEU A 19 41.08 -1.74 14.84
N PHE A 20 41.02 -0.83 15.81
CA PHE A 20 39.81 -0.50 16.53
C PHE A 20 38.89 0.50 15.79
N SER A 21 39.43 1.22 14.79
CA SER A 21 38.68 2.20 14.03
C SER A 21 37.75 1.59 12.99
N CYS A 22 37.88 0.31 12.69
CA CYS A 22 36.96 -0.46 11.82
C CYS A 22 35.88 -1.20 12.60
N LYS A 23 35.30 -0.62 13.63
CA LYS A 23 33.90 -0.90 13.93
C LYS A 23 33.09 -0.21 12.85
N PHE A 24 33.10 -0.82 11.69
CA PHE A 24 32.16 -0.59 10.62
C PHE A 24 30.79 -0.50 11.28
N GLN A 25 30.24 0.68 11.27
CA GLN A 25 28.87 0.91 11.66
C GLN A 25 28.07 0.00 10.73
N GLN A 26 27.69 -1.16 11.22
CA GLN A 26 26.79 -2.06 10.53
C GLN A 26 25.49 -1.28 10.45
N GLN A 27 25.37 -0.53 9.37
CA GLN A 27 24.17 0.20 9.03
C GLN A 27 23.13 -0.88 8.90
N GLU A 28 22.29 -1.04 9.91
CA GLU A 28 21.17 -1.98 9.86
C GLU A 28 20.48 -1.75 8.53
N GLN A 29 20.60 -2.75 7.67
CA GLN A 29 20.04 -2.68 6.33
C GLN A 29 18.53 -2.67 6.51
N LYS A 30 17.92 -1.48 6.47
CA LYS A 30 16.48 -1.33 6.60
C LYS A 30 15.80 -2.26 5.62
N LYS A 31 14.88 -3.06 6.11
CA LYS A 31 14.09 -3.94 5.26
C LYS A 31 13.30 -3.09 4.28
N ARG A 32 13.60 -3.24 3.00
CA ARG A 32 12.96 -2.51 1.92
C ARG A 32 11.65 -3.21 1.55
N VAL A 33 10.57 -2.44 1.45
CA VAL A 33 9.24 -2.90 1.02
C VAL A 33 8.83 -2.10 -0.21
N VAL A 34 8.64 -2.75 -1.33
CA VAL A 34 8.26 -2.12 -2.60
C VAL A 34 6.75 -2.20 -2.77
N ILE A 35 6.12 -1.05 -2.96
CA ILE A 35 4.66 -0.92 -3.09
C ILE A 35 4.34 -0.35 -4.47
N TRP A 36 3.61 -1.09 -5.29
CA TRP A 36 3.08 -0.57 -6.55
C TRP A 36 1.68 -0.01 -6.35
N THR A 37 1.44 1.20 -6.87
CA THR A 37 0.12 1.83 -6.79
C THR A 37 -0.13 2.79 -7.94
N SER A 38 -1.41 2.96 -8.30
CA SER A 38 -1.90 4.03 -9.15
C SER A 38 -2.49 5.21 -8.36
N CYS A 39 -2.51 5.11 -7.02
CA CYS A 39 -3.15 6.10 -6.15
C CYS A 39 -2.08 6.97 -5.49
N SER A 40 -1.94 8.21 -5.93
CA SER A 40 -0.96 9.17 -5.40
C SER A 40 -1.20 9.54 -3.93
N GLU A 41 -2.42 9.37 -3.44
CA GLU A 41 -2.81 9.66 -2.06
C GLU A 41 -2.04 8.83 -1.03
N PHE A 42 -1.52 7.67 -1.43
CA PHE A 42 -0.72 6.83 -0.55
C PHE A 42 0.67 7.39 -0.21
N VAL A 43 1.16 8.38 -0.96
CA VAL A 43 2.47 9.01 -0.68
C VAL A 43 2.57 9.50 0.77
N GLN A 44 1.55 10.20 1.25
CA GLN A 44 1.54 10.74 2.61
C GLN A 44 1.57 9.65 3.69
N TYR A 45 0.86 8.54 3.46
CA TYR A 45 0.86 7.39 4.37
C TYR A 45 2.22 6.70 4.40
N ILE A 46 2.88 6.54 3.25
CA ILE A 46 4.20 5.94 3.16
C ILE A 46 5.27 6.84 3.83
N GLU A 47 5.20 8.14 3.65
CA GLU A 47 6.08 9.08 4.33
C GLU A 47 5.91 8.99 5.86
N LEU A 48 4.66 8.96 6.34
CA LEU A 48 4.37 8.80 7.77
C LEU A 48 4.92 7.46 8.28
N PHE A 49 4.68 6.37 7.55
CA PHE A 49 5.21 5.05 7.89
C PHE A 49 6.74 5.08 8.02
N ASN A 50 7.43 5.62 7.04
CA ASN A 50 8.89 5.71 7.04
C ASN A 50 9.46 6.59 8.15
N LYS A 51 8.70 7.60 8.60
CA LYS A 51 9.07 8.43 9.76
C LYS A 51 8.94 7.70 11.08
N THR A 52 7.94 6.84 11.21
CA THR A 52 7.60 6.16 12.47
C THR A 52 8.26 4.78 12.60
N HIS A 53 8.56 4.10 11.49
CA HIS A 53 9.14 2.76 11.47
C HIS A 53 10.57 2.78 10.95
N LYS A 54 11.53 3.00 11.87
CA LYS A 54 12.96 3.19 11.49
C LYS A 54 13.62 1.95 10.90
N GLU A 55 13.13 0.77 11.23
CA GLU A 55 13.66 -0.54 10.79
C GLU A 55 13.25 -0.89 9.36
N ASN A 56 12.16 -0.30 8.87
CA ASN A 56 11.60 -0.56 7.56
C ASN A 56 11.68 0.68 6.69
N ASN A 57 11.75 0.48 5.39
CA ASN A 57 11.70 1.55 4.39
C ASN A 57 10.76 1.15 3.26
N ALA A 58 9.57 1.70 3.26
CA ALA A 58 8.60 1.50 2.21
C ALA A 58 8.89 2.45 1.03
N ILE A 59 8.91 1.90 -0.18
CA ILE A 59 9.15 2.63 -1.42
C ILE A 59 7.91 2.49 -2.28
N LEU A 60 7.33 3.61 -2.63
CA LEU A 60 6.17 3.66 -3.50
C LEU A 60 6.63 3.84 -4.95
N VAL A 61 6.17 2.94 -5.81
CA VAL A 61 6.41 2.97 -7.25
C VAL A 61 5.06 3.19 -7.93
N TYR A 62 4.94 4.30 -8.65
CA TYR A 62 3.73 4.58 -9.41
C TYR A 62 3.63 3.66 -10.62
N LYS A 63 2.46 3.05 -10.78
CA LYS A 63 2.04 2.24 -11.92
C LYS A 63 0.65 2.65 -12.34
N GLU A 64 0.46 3.00 -13.59
CA GLU A 64 -0.85 3.40 -14.09
C GLU A 64 -1.90 2.30 -13.89
N ASN A 65 -1.53 1.07 -14.20
CA ASN A 65 -2.38 -0.12 -14.05
C ASN A 65 -1.62 -1.24 -13.32
N PRO A 66 -1.50 -1.16 -11.98
CA PRO A 66 -0.74 -2.15 -11.22
C PRO A 66 -1.29 -3.58 -11.36
N ALA A 67 -2.61 -3.73 -11.54
CA ALA A 67 -3.25 -5.03 -11.77
C ALA A 67 -2.83 -5.70 -13.09
N LEU A 68 -2.58 -4.91 -14.13
CA LEU A 68 -2.13 -5.41 -15.45
C LEU A 68 -0.60 -5.57 -15.53
N SER A 69 0.13 -5.02 -14.58
CA SER A 69 1.58 -5.13 -14.49
C SER A 69 2.06 -6.41 -13.78
N ILE A 70 1.17 -7.36 -13.53
CA ILE A 70 1.46 -8.65 -12.93
C ILE A 70 1.37 -9.74 -14.01
N PRO A 71 2.40 -10.60 -14.15
CA PRO A 71 3.69 -10.60 -13.45
C PRO A 71 4.60 -9.45 -13.88
N PRO A 72 5.54 -9.02 -13.01
CA PRO A 72 6.52 -7.99 -13.35
C PRO A 72 7.37 -8.39 -14.58
N ALA A 73 7.87 -7.39 -15.31
CA ALA A 73 8.83 -7.61 -16.36
C ALA A 73 10.15 -8.19 -15.79
N ARG A 74 10.95 -8.85 -16.66
CA ARG A 74 12.15 -9.58 -16.23
C ARG A 74 13.19 -8.69 -15.53
N ASP A 75 13.29 -7.43 -15.93
CA ASP A 75 14.23 -6.41 -15.42
C ASP A 75 13.61 -5.51 -14.35
N GLU A 76 12.38 -5.77 -13.97
CA GLU A 76 11.64 -4.97 -13.01
C GLU A 76 11.68 -5.56 -11.61
N THR A 77 11.89 -4.69 -10.61
CA THR A 77 11.81 -5.11 -9.21
C THR A 77 10.36 -5.48 -8.87
N PRO A 78 10.10 -6.73 -8.46
CA PRO A 78 8.76 -7.16 -8.11
C PRO A 78 8.25 -6.39 -6.87
N PRO A 79 6.95 -6.10 -6.80
CA PRO A 79 6.37 -5.48 -5.61
C PRO A 79 6.18 -6.49 -4.49
N ASP A 80 6.32 -6.02 -3.24
CA ASP A 80 5.89 -6.76 -2.05
C ASP A 80 4.40 -6.55 -1.79
N ILE A 81 3.88 -5.36 -2.15
CA ILE A 81 2.48 -4.97 -1.96
C ILE A 81 1.98 -4.28 -3.24
N ILE A 82 0.73 -4.52 -3.57
CA ILE A 82 0.04 -3.85 -4.67
C ILE A 82 -1.21 -3.18 -4.13
N ILE A 83 -1.36 -1.88 -4.43
CA ILE A 83 -2.54 -1.09 -4.07
C ILE A 83 -3.10 -0.47 -5.35
N GLY A 84 -4.34 -0.76 -5.66
CA GLY A 84 -4.95 -0.22 -6.88
C GLY A 84 -6.35 -0.72 -7.13
N SER A 85 -6.96 -0.20 -8.19
CA SER A 85 -8.24 -0.67 -8.69
C SER A 85 -8.09 -1.95 -9.51
N TRP A 86 -9.20 -2.63 -9.77
CA TRP A 86 -9.28 -3.79 -10.68
C TRP A 86 -8.42 -5.00 -10.29
N LEU A 87 -8.01 -5.11 -9.02
CA LEU A 87 -7.26 -6.27 -8.52
C LEU A 87 -8.08 -7.56 -8.45
N ARG A 88 -9.41 -7.50 -8.62
CA ARG A 88 -10.31 -8.66 -8.68
C ARG A 88 -10.27 -9.34 -10.05
N ASN A 89 -9.10 -9.69 -10.52
CA ASN A 89 -8.88 -10.50 -11.71
C ASN A 89 -8.02 -11.73 -11.36
N ASP A 90 -7.76 -12.61 -12.31
CA ASP A 90 -7.05 -13.86 -12.02
C ASP A 90 -5.56 -13.68 -11.70
N ALA A 91 -4.92 -12.59 -12.14
CA ALA A 91 -3.51 -12.39 -11.94
C ALA A 91 -3.10 -12.26 -10.46
N PRO A 92 -3.73 -11.41 -9.61
CA PRO A 92 -3.42 -11.37 -8.18
C PRO A 92 -3.57 -12.74 -7.50
N TYR A 93 -4.63 -13.47 -7.80
CA TYR A 93 -4.86 -14.78 -7.19
C TYR A 93 -3.83 -15.84 -7.59
N LYS A 94 -3.18 -15.66 -8.74
CA LYS A 94 -2.13 -16.56 -9.22
C LYS A 94 -0.75 -16.24 -8.66
N TYR A 95 -0.46 -14.96 -8.47
CA TYR A 95 0.89 -14.48 -8.14
C TYR A 95 1.04 -13.94 -6.73
N CYS A 96 -0.07 -13.60 -6.05
CA CYS A 96 -0.05 -13.10 -4.68
C CYS A 96 -0.30 -14.23 -3.68
N LYS A 97 0.18 -14.03 -2.46
CA LYS A 97 -0.05 -14.96 -1.35
C LYS A 97 -1.37 -14.62 -0.64
N PRO A 98 -2.08 -15.63 -0.11
CA PRO A 98 -3.20 -15.40 0.77
C PRO A 98 -2.78 -14.63 2.03
N LEU A 99 -3.68 -13.81 2.53
CA LEU A 99 -3.46 -12.92 3.68
C LEU A 99 -4.05 -13.46 4.99
N ASP A 100 -4.56 -14.67 4.99
CA ASP A 100 -5.25 -15.28 6.15
C ASP A 100 -4.39 -15.28 7.40
N TYR A 101 -3.06 -15.42 7.26
CA TYR A 101 -2.11 -15.39 8.39
C TYR A 101 -2.18 -14.10 9.21
N ILE A 102 -2.58 -12.96 8.60
CA ILE A 102 -2.71 -11.67 9.29
C ILE A 102 -3.83 -11.74 10.32
N PHE A 103 -4.91 -12.46 9.99
CA PHE A 103 -6.08 -12.63 10.85
C PHE A 103 -5.86 -13.72 11.89
N TYR A 104 -5.27 -14.86 11.52
CA TYR A 104 -4.91 -15.93 12.44
C TYR A 104 -3.95 -15.46 13.54
N ASN A 105 -2.96 -14.66 13.18
CA ASN A 105 -2.00 -14.11 14.12
C ASN A 105 -2.53 -12.85 14.86
N LYS A 106 -3.80 -12.48 14.67
CA LYS A 106 -4.44 -11.33 15.29
C LYS A 106 -3.71 -10.00 15.06
N ILE A 107 -2.96 -9.89 13.96
CA ILE A 107 -2.31 -8.65 13.55
C ILE A 107 -3.38 -7.63 13.16
N LEU A 108 -4.47 -8.11 12.53
CA LEU A 108 -5.59 -7.31 12.09
C LEU A 108 -6.89 -8.09 12.33
N SER A 109 -7.96 -7.41 12.79
CA SER A 109 -9.29 -8.02 12.86
C SER A 109 -10.05 -7.81 11.54
N SER A 110 -10.78 -8.83 11.11
CA SER A 110 -11.71 -8.73 9.97
C SER A 110 -12.84 -7.74 10.21
N ASP A 111 -13.17 -7.47 11.49
CA ASP A 111 -14.29 -6.60 11.88
C ASP A 111 -14.05 -5.12 11.58
N VAL A 112 -12.80 -4.74 11.27
CA VAL A 112 -12.49 -3.36 10.85
C VAL A 112 -12.93 -3.06 9.41
N PHE A 113 -13.32 -4.08 8.65
CA PHE A 113 -13.74 -3.96 7.26
C PHE A 113 -15.27 -4.05 7.10
N TYR A 114 -15.80 -3.38 6.11
CA TYR A 114 -17.16 -3.65 5.66
C TYR A 114 -17.23 -5.07 5.11
N LYS A 115 -18.10 -5.89 5.71
CA LYS A 115 -18.19 -7.33 5.46
C LYS A 115 -18.26 -7.67 3.95
N GLN A 116 -19.16 -7.01 3.21
CA GLN A 116 -19.35 -7.26 1.78
C GLN A 116 -18.11 -6.95 0.95
N LEU A 117 -17.36 -5.90 1.31
CA LEU A 117 -16.14 -5.52 0.62
C LEU A 117 -14.99 -6.49 0.97
N PHE A 118 -14.94 -6.93 2.22
CA PHE A 118 -13.97 -7.91 2.68
C PHE A 118 -14.18 -9.26 1.98
N GLU A 119 -15.39 -9.79 2.00
CA GLU A 119 -15.76 -11.05 1.33
C GLU A 119 -15.51 -11.00 -0.18
N ALA A 120 -15.66 -9.82 -0.80
CA ALA A 120 -15.37 -9.63 -2.22
C ALA A 120 -13.88 -9.83 -2.58
N GLY A 121 -12.98 -9.77 -1.60
CA GLY A 121 -11.55 -10.06 -1.76
C GLY A 121 -11.17 -11.53 -1.60
N GLN A 122 -12.14 -12.41 -1.37
CA GLN A 122 -11.91 -13.85 -1.18
C GLN A 122 -11.97 -14.63 -2.50
N LYS A 123 -11.14 -15.66 -2.58
CA LYS A 123 -11.23 -16.71 -3.60
C LYS A 123 -10.92 -18.06 -2.97
N ASN A 124 -11.80 -19.05 -3.19
CA ASN A 124 -11.68 -20.40 -2.61
C ASN A 124 -11.53 -20.39 -1.08
N ASN A 125 -12.30 -19.56 -0.39
CA ASN A 125 -12.28 -19.37 1.06
C ASN A 125 -10.96 -18.82 1.62
N LEU A 126 -10.07 -18.28 0.79
CA LEU A 126 -8.84 -17.61 1.19
C LEU A 126 -8.93 -16.12 0.90
N GLN A 127 -8.43 -15.31 1.81
CA GLN A 127 -8.39 -13.85 1.67
C GLN A 127 -7.17 -13.42 0.87
N PHE A 128 -7.36 -12.82 -0.30
CA PHE A 128 -6.26 -12.30 -1.14
C PHE A 128 -6.21 -10.79 -1.19
N LEU A 129 -7.36 -10.12 -1.15
CA LEU A 129 -7.45 -8.68 -1.29
C LEU A 129 -8.08 -8.06 -0.04
N LEU A 130 -7.52 -6.94 0.41
CA LEU A 130 -8.09 -6.14 1.49
C LEU A 130 -8.64 -4.83 0.92
N PRO A 131 -9.86 -4.43 1.28
CA PRO A 131 -10.40 -3.15 0.87
C PRO A 131 -9.70 -2.03 1.64
N VAL A 132 -9.06 -1.10 0.94
CA VAL A 132 -8.39 0.07 1.54
C VAL A 132 -9.19 1.36 1.35
N SER A 133 -9.99 1.42 0.27
CA SER A 133 -10.93 2.50 -0.01
C SER A 133 -12.00 2.03 -0.99
N PHE A 134 -13.09 2.77 -1.08
CA PHE A 134 -14.12 2.53 -2.09
C PHE A 134 -14.75 3.85 -2.52
N ASN A 135 -15.15 3.91 -3.78
CA ASN A 135 -15.90 5.04 -4.31
C ASN A 135 -17.35 4.62 -4.52
N LEU A 136 -18.26 5.44 -4.02
CA LEU A 136 -19.68 5.28 -4.30
C LEU A 136 -20.08 6.27 -5.39
N PRO A 137 -20.78 5.81 -6.45
CA PRO A 137 -21.38 6.75 -7.38
C PRO A 137 -22.41 7.60 -6.63
N THR A 138 -22.27 8.91 -6.73
CA THR A 138 -23.11 9.87 -6.03
C THR A 138 -23.79 10.76 -7.05
N ILE A 139 -25.08 10.99 -6.88
CA ILE A 139 -25.82 11.97 -7.66
C ILE A 139 -26.06 13.17 -6.75
N VAL A 140 -25.62 14.33 -7.19
CA VAL A 140 -25.81 15.59 -6.46
C VAL A 140 -26.95 16.35 -7.12
N PHE A 141 -27.92 16.76 -6.32
CA PHE A 141 -29.05 17.59 -6.75
C PHE A 141 -28.88 18.99 -6.17
N SER A 142 -29.33 19.99 -6.95
CA SER A 142 -29.52 21.32 -6.39
C SER A 142 -30.67 21.31 -5.36
N GLN A 143 -30.63 22.24 -4.41
CA GLN A 143 -31.66 22.37 -3.39
C GLN A 143 -33.07 22.52 -4.01
N GLU A 144 -33.16 23.20 -5.15
CA GLU A 144 -34.40 23.45 -5.89
C GLU A 144 -35.02 22.17 -6.45
N ASN A 145 -34.21 21.15 -6.72
CA ASN A 145 -34.64 19.86 -7.29
C ASN A 145 -34.84 18.77 -6.21
N LYS A 146 -34.85 19.13 -4.92
CA LYS A 146 -35.02 18.18 -3.84
C LYS A 146 -36.29 17.32 -3.96
N ASN A 147 -37.36 17.89 -4.51
CA ASN A 147 -38.64 17.20 -4.75
C ASN A 147 -38.55 16.06 -5.77
N LEU A 148 -37.48 15.99 -6.57
CA LEU A 148 -37.23 14.92 -7.53
C LEU A 148 -36.57 13.71 -6.89
N VAL A 149 -36.04 13.86 -5.66
CA VAL A 149 -35.39 12.80 -4.91
C VAL A 149 -36.43 12.08 -4.05
N PRO A 150 -36.50 10.73 -4.11
CA PRO A 150 -37.39 9.99 -3.22
C PRO A 150 -36.99 10.15 -1.74
N ASP A 151 -37.96 10.10 -0.84
CA ASP A 151 -37.75 10.25 0.61
C ASP A 151 -36.75 9.24 1.20
N ASN A 152 -36.64 8.05 0.60
CA ASN A 152 -35.69 7.01 0.99
C ASN A 152 -34.27 7.21 0.37
N TYR A 153 -34.06 8.28 -0.38
CA TYR A 153 -32.82 8.57 -1.09
C TYR A 153 -32.31 7.46 -2.03
N THR A 154 -33.21 6.56 -2.45
CA THR A 154 -32.86 5.45 -3.35
C THR A 154 -33.35 5.76 -4.76
N LEU A 155 -32.43 5.78 -5.73
CA LEU A 155 -32.71 6.00 -7.13
C LEU A 155 -32.34 4.76 -7.95
N THR A 156 -33.31 4.26 -8.72
CA THR A 156 -33.02 3.26 -9.77
C THR A 156 -32.55 3.96 -11.04
N PHE A 157 -31.82 3.24 -11.89
CA PHE A 157 -31.41 3.77 -13.20
C PHE A 157 -32.58 4.25 -14.04
N GLU A 158 -33.71 3.55 -13.98
CA GLU A 158 -34.91 3.93 -14.70
C GLU A 158 -35.47 5.26 -14.19
N LYS A 159 -35.50 5.47 -12.87
CA LYS A 159 -35.95 6.68 -12.25
C LYS A 159 -35.01 7.86 -12.56
N ILE A 160 -33.71 7.63 -12.54
CA ILE A 160 -32.69 8.63 -12.95
C ILE A 160 -32.94 9.07 -14.40
N ARG A 161 -33.16 8.13 -15.32
CA ARG A 161 -33.43 8.42 -16.74
C ARG A 161 -34.72 9.21 -16.93
N LYS A 162 -35.78 8.82 -16.21
CA LYS A 162 -37.06 9.52 -16.26
C LYS A 162 -36.97 10.96 -15.75
N THR A 163 -36.35 11.15 -14.58
CA THR A 163 -36.13 12.45 -13.97
C THR A 163 -35.26 13.35 -14.87
N GLY A 164 -34.21 12.81 -15.47
CA GLY A 164 -33.38 13.55 -16.43
C GLY A 164 -34.13 13.96 -17.70
N ALA A 165 -35.00 13.09 -18.21
CA ALA A 165 -35.88 13.45 -19.36
C ALA A 165 -36.86 14.55 -19.01
N GLU A 166 -37.52 14.48 -17.85
CA GLU A 166 -38.42 15.50 -17.33
C GLU A 166 -37.75 16.87 -17.13
N PHE A 167 -36.51 16.86 -16.63
CA PHE A 167 -35.71 18.07 -16.47
C PHE A 167 -35.38 18.71 -17.82
N ASN A 168 -34.96 17.94 -18.81
CA ASN A 168 -34.60 18.42 -20.14
C ASN A 168 -35.79 18.92 -20.95
N THR A 169 -37.00 18.51 -20.62
CA THR A 169 -38.23 19.01 -21.29
C THR A 169 -38.74 20.33 -20.70
N LYS A 170 -38.30 20.71 -19.50
CA LYS A 170 -38.72 21.92 -18.80
C LYS A 170 -37.76 23.11 -18.99
N ASN A 171 -36.57 22.84 -19.49
CA ASN A 171 -35.51 23.80 -19.81
C ASN A 171 -35.19 23.77 -21.30
#